data_9e1abff58c5a9a3acd8264415996a6df
#
_entry.id   9e1abff58c5a9a3acd8264415996a6df
#
_cell.length_a   1.000
_cell.length_b   1.000
_cell.length_c   1.000
_cell.angle_alpha   90.00
_cell.angle_beta   90.00
_cell.angle_gamma   90.00
#
_symmetry.space_group_name_H-M   'P 1'
#
loop_
_entity.id
_entity.type
_entity.pdbx_description
1 polymer ?
#
loop_
_entity_poly.entity_id
_entity_poly.type
_entity_poly.pdbx_seq_one_letter_code
_entity_poly.pdbx_strand_id
1 'polypeptide(L)'
;NLKPEQSGYDLQNGDLWKYSVLSALIARELAENKGIGKTHLIFTAALLKDIGKVILNQYVEDAFEEINNMVVKKYVTFREAEKQVLGIDHAELGGMVAESWNFSSKMVEIIQNHHQPQKSSISEIESSIVYLADTICMMMGVGIGLDGLAYRFHKEVIDLL
;
A
#
# COMPACT_ATOMS: atom_id res chain seq x y z
N ASN A 1 24.96 19.60 14.28
CA ASN A 1 23.51 19.41 14.42
C ASN A 1 23.02 18.65 13.19
N LEU A 2 23.18 17.33 13.19
CA LEU A 2 22.52 16.47 12.24
C LEU A 2 21.04 16.48 12.64
N LYS A 3 20.17 17.05 11.81
CA LYS A 3 18.73 16.78 11.89
C LYS A 3 18.58 15.27 11.73
N PRO A 4 17.74 14.57 12.53
CA PRO A 4 17.39 13.21 12.20
C PRO A 4 16.81 13.23 10.78
N GLU A 5 17.31 12.36 9.90
CA GLU A 5 16.74 12.17 8.57
C GLU A 5 15.28 11.74 8.76
N GLN A 6 14.37 12.69 8.67
CA GLN A 6 12.94 12.39 8.54
C GLN A 6 12.78 11.79 7.15
N SER A 7 12.48 10.52 7.06
CA SER A 7 12.05 9.92 5.80
C SER A 7 10.68 10.50 5.42
N GLY A 8 10.41 10.70 4.15
CA GLY A 8 9.15 11.31 3.69
C GLY A 8 7.89 10.59 4.17
N TYR A 9 7.97 9.30 4.50
CA TYR A 9 6.89 8.51 5.10
C TYR A 9 7.01 8.35 6.62
N ASP A 10 7.99 9.01 7.26
CA ASP A 10 8.29 8.86 8.69
C ASP A 10 8.51 7.38 9.13
N LEU A 11 9.06 6.59 8.23
CA LEU A 11 9.38 5.19 8.47
C LEU A 11 10.83 5.07 8.94
N GLN A 12 11.05 4.40 10.07
CA GLN A 12 12.40 4.05 10.51
C GLN A 12 13.02 3.03 9.54
N ASN A 13 14.36 2.98 9.51
CA ASN A 13 15.08 2.03 8.67
C ASN A 13 14.59 0.59 8.87
N GLY A 14 14.07 -0.01 7.80
CA GLY A 14 13.56 -1.38 7.78
C GLY A 14 12.08 -1.56 8.16
N ASP A 15 11.36 -0.51 8.56
CA ASP A 15 9.95 -0.64 8.93
C ASP A 15 9.07 -0.96 7.71
N LEU A 16 9.30 -0.33 6.57
CA LEU A 16 8.62 -0.67 5.33
C LEU A 16 8.83 -2.15 4.96
N TRP A 17 10.06 -2.66 5.14
CA TRP A 17 10.36 -4.08 4.88
C TRP A 17 9.60 -5.00 5.84
N LYS A 18 9.63 -4.72 7.14
CA LYS A 18 8.91 -5.52 8.15
C LYS A 18 7.40 -5.53 7.84
N TYR A 19 6.85 -4.36 7.53
CA TYR A 19 5.45 -4.18 7.16
C TYR A 19 5.08 -5.00 5.91
N SER A 20 5.90 -4.90 4.85
CA SER A 20 5.69 -5.63 3.61
C SER A 20 5.74 -7.15 3.81
N VAL A 21 6.70 -7.66 4.59
CA VAL A 21 6.80 -9.08 4.90
C VAL A 21 5.61 -9.57 5.72
N LEU A 22 5.20 -8.83 6.75
CA LEU A 22 4.05 -9.20 7.58
C LEU A 22 2.76 -9.20 6.75
N SER A 23 2.54 -8.16 5.94
CA SER A 23 1.40 -8.06 5.03
C SER A 23 1.36 -9.25 4.06
N ALA A 24 2.50 -9.63 3.50
CA ALA A 24 2.60 -10.78 2.59
C ALA A 24 2.27 -12.11 3.28
N LEU A 25 2.74 -12.32 4.50
CA LEU A 25 2.45 -13.53 5.29
C LEU A 25 0.95 -13.61 5.62
N ILE A 26 0.34 -12.52 6.08
CA ILE A 26 -1.10 -12.46 6.37
C ILE A 26 -1.92 -12.68 5.09
N ALA A 27 -1.54 -12.04 3.98
CA ALA A 27 -2.24 -12.20 2.70
C ALA A 27 -2.22 -13.65 2.22
N ARG A 28 -1.08 -14.34 2.35
CA ARG A 28 -0.98 -15.77 2.03
C ARG A 28 -1.89 -16.61 2.91
N GLU A 29 -1.85 -16.41 4.22
CA GLU A 29 -2.67 -17.14 5.17
C GLU A 29 -4.17 -16.96 4.90
N LEU A 30 -4.61 -15.73 4.62
CA LEU A 30 -5.99 -15.44 4.23
C LEU A 30 -6.37 -16.18 2.93
N ALA A 31 -5.50 -16.18 1.93
CA ALA A 31 -5.74 -16.88 0.67
C ALA A 31 -5.84 -18.39 0.85
N GLU A 32 -4.97 -19.00 1.68
CA GLU A 32 -4.99 -20.42 1.99
C GLU A 32 -6.29 -20.81 2.72
N ASN A 33 -6.68 -20.04 3.73
CA ASN A 33 -7.92 -20.28 4.49
C ASN A 33 -9.18 -20.15 3.62
N LYS A 34 -9.15 -19.32 2.58
CA LYS A 34 -10.24 -19.17 1.60
C LYS A 34 -10.16 -20.18 0.45
N GLY A 35 -9.17 -21.06 0.42
CA GLY A 35 -9.00 -22.05 -0.64
C GLY A 35 -8.60 -21.46 -1.99
N ILE A 36 -7.98 -20.27 -2.01
CA ILE A 36 -7.58 -19.58 -3.24
C ILE A 36 -6.22 -20.12 -3.71
N GLY A 37 -6.21 -20.79 -4.85
CA GLY A 37 -5.05 -21.56 -5.37
C GLY A 37 -3.85 -20.75 -5.87
N LYS A 38 -3.83 -19.42 -5.75
CA LYS A 38 -2.75 -18.53 -6.26
C LYS A 38 -2.00 -17.83 -5.14
N THR A 39 -1.73 -18.51 -4.06
CA THR A 39 -1.12 -17.95 -2.85
C THR A 39 0.23 -17.30 -3.09
N HIS A 40 1.06 -17.84 -4.01
CA HIS A 40 2.34 -17.21 -4.36
C HIS A 40 2.20 -15.85 -5.05
N LEU A 41 1.20 -15.69 -5.93
CA LEU A 41 0.91 -14.41 -6.58
C LEU A 41 0.51 -13.37 -5.53
N ILE A 42 -0.41 -13.74 -4.64
CA ILE A 42 -0.94 -12.87 -3.58
C ILE A 42 0.18 -12.47 -2.61
N PHE A 43 1.00 -13.43 -2.17
CA PHE A 43 2.15 -13.17 -1.32
C PHE A 43 3.11 -12.16 -1.96
N THR A 44 3.50 -12.39 -3.22
CA THR A 44 4.45 -11.52 -3.91
C THR A 44 3.87 -10.13 -4.16
N ALA A 45 2.59 -10.04 -4.52
CA ALA A 45 1.92 -8.75 -4.69
C ALA A 45 1.84 -7.96 -3.38
N ALA A 46 1.47 -8.61 -2.27
CA ALA A 46 1.44 -7.99 -0.95
C ALA A 46 2.83 -7.54 -0.47
N LEU A 47 3.89 -8.30 -0.81
CA LEU A 47 5.27 -7.94 -0.51
C LEU A 47 5.71 -6.68 -1.26
N LEU A 48 5.26 -6.52 -2.50
CA LEU A 48 5.70 -5.45 -3.41
C LEU A 48 4.71 -4.29 -3.54
N LYS A 49 3.53 -4.36 -2.91
CA LYS A 49 2.47 -3.34 -3.07
C LYS A 49 2.93 -1.90 -2.81
N ASP A 50 3.85 -1.75 -1.88
CA ASP A 50 4.39 -0.45 -1.46
C ASP A 50 5.71 -0.06 -2.14
N ILE A 51 6.13 -0.76 -3.21
CA ILE A 51 7.38 -0.47 -3.92
C ILE A 51 7.45 0.98 -4.42
N GLY A 52 6.30 1.57 -4.76
CA GLY A 52 6.22 2.98 -5.16
C GLY A 52 6.66 3.95 -4.07
N LYS A 53 6.49 3.61 -2.79
CA LYS A 53 6.96 4.44 -1.66
C LYS A 53 8.48 4.59 -1.66
N VAL A 54 9.20 3.54 -2.05
CA VAL A 54 10.67 3.58 -2.14
C VAL A 54 11.13 4.66 -3.12
N ILE A 55 10.41 4.80 -4.22
CA ILE A 55 10.72 5.79 -5.28
C ILE A 55 10.22 7.18 -4.88
N LEU A 56 9.00 7.27 -4.34
CA LEU A 56 8.41 8.55 -3.96
C LEU A 56 9.01 9.17 -2.69
N ASN A 57 9.74 8.39 -1.89
CA ASN A 57 10.19 8.84 -0.56
C ASN A 57 10.84 10.23 -0.57
N GLN A 58 11.75 10.50 -1.50
CA GLN A 58 12.42 11.79 -1.62
C GLN A 58 11.44 12.91 -1.95
N TYR A 59 10.52 12.69 -2.87
CA TYR A 59 9.52 13.69 -3.27
C TYR A 59 8.50 13.96 -2.18
N VAL A 60 8.12 12.94 -1.42
CA VAL A 60 7.24 13.06 -0.25
C VAL A 60 7.95 13.85 0.85
N GLU A 61 9.25 13.65 1.06
CA GLU A 61 10.07 14.41 2.02
C GLU A 61 10.08 15.90 1.67
N ASP A 62 10.31 16.25 0.41
CA ASP A 62 10.31 17.64 -0.08
C ASP A 62 8.93 18.31 0.03
N ALA A 63 7.85 17.55 -0.17
CA ALA A 63 6.46 18.02 -0.13
C ALA A 63 5.74 17.72 1.20
N PHE A 64 6.46 17.25 2.21
CA PHE A 64 5.89 16.68 3.44
C PHE A 64 4.90 17.62 4.15
N GLU A 65 5.26 18.87 4.33
CA GLU A 65 4.38 19.84 5.01
C GLU A 65 3.07 20.04 4.27
N GLU A 66 3.09 20.05 2.93
CA GLU A 66 1.90 20.21 2.11
C GLU A 66 1.00 18.99 2.21
N ILE A 67 1.58 17.78 2.05
CA ILE A 67 0.86 16.50 2.17
C ILE A 67 0.23 16.37 3.56
N ASN A 68 1.02 16.59 4.62
CA ASN A 68 0.53 16.48 6.01
C ASN A 68 -0.59 17.49 6.31
N ASN A 69 -0.45 18.73 5.84
CA ASN A 69 -1.50 19.72 5.97
C ASN A 69 -2.81 19.31 5.29
N MET A 70 -2.73 18.63 4.14
CA MET A 70 -3.90 18.11 3.45
C MET A 70 -4.57 16.99 4.23
N VAL A 71 -3.81 16.03 4.73
CA VAL A 71 -4.32 14.92 5.55
C VAL A 71 -5.03 15.46 6.79
N VAL A 72 -4.37 16.35 7.55
CA VAL A 72 -4.88 16.85 8.84
C VAL A 72 -6.05 17.84 8.67
N LYS A 73 -5.96 18.76 7.69
CA LYS A 73 -6.95 19.86 7.57
C LYS A 73 -8.10 19.54 6.65
N LYS A 74 -7.86 18.70 5.59
CA LYS A 74 -8.88 18.37 4.59
C LYS A 74 -9.49 16.98 4.79
N TYR A 75 -9.00 16.22 5.78
CA TYR A 75 -9.48 14.86 6.07
C TYR A 75 -9.41 13.92 4.85
N VAL A 76 -8.39 14.09 4.00
CA VAL A 76 -8.10 13.18 2.89
C VAL A 76 -7.12 12.10 3.35
N THR A 77 -7.12 10.95 2.68
CA THR A 77 -6.11 9.92 2.95
C THR A 77 -4.72 10.38 2.50
N PHE A 78 -3.68 9.79 3.08
CA PHE A 78 -2.30 10.12 2.67
C PHE A 78 -2.10 9.92 1.16
N ARG A 79 -2.62 8.82 0.61
CA ARG A 79 -2.58 8.52 -0.82
C ARG A 79 -3.30 9.57 -1.67
N GLU A 80 -4.46 10.06 -1.23
CA GLU A 80 -5.16 11.15 -1.93
C GLU A 80 -4.35 12.45 -1.91
N ALA A 81 -3.65 12.72 -0.80
CA ALA A 81 -2.75 13.86 -0.70
C ALA A 81 -1.53 13.72 -1.62
N GLU A 82 -0.87 12.54 -1.66
CA GLU A 82 0.18 12.25 -2.65
C GLU A 82 -0.29 12.57 -4.08
N LYS A 83 -1.44 12.03 -4.46
CA LYS A 83 -2.00 12.23 -5.79
C LYS A 83 -2.23 13.70 -6.13
N GLN A 84 -2.70 14.50 -5.17
CA GLN A 84 -2.99 15.91 -5.38
C GLN A 84 -1.71 16.76 -5.43
N VAL A 85 -0.71 16.44 -4.63
CA VAL A 85 0.53 17.24 -4.52
C VAL A 85 1.57 16.81 -5.54
N LEU A 86 1.76 15.50 -5.72
CA LEU A 86 2.79 14.94 -6.60
C LEU A 86 2.27 14.55 -7.98
N GLY A 87 0.95 14.56 -8.20
CA GLY A 87 0.32 14.13 -9.44
C GLY A 87 0.20 12.62 -9.61
N ILE A 88 0.83 11.83 -8.75
CA ILE A 88 0.81 10.37 -8.73
C ILE A 88 0.83 9.87 -7.28
N ASP A 89 0.19 8.74 -7.00
CA ASP A 89 0.30 8.08 -5.71
C ASP A 89 1.24 6.85 -5.76
N HIS A 90 1.66 6.35 -4.58
CA HIS A 90 2.59 5.24 -4.50
C HIS A 90 2.04 3.93 -5.10
N ALA A 91 0.73 3.70 -5.07
CA ALA A 91 0.13 2.50 -5.62
C ALA A 91 0.13 2.53 -7.15
N GLU A 92 -0.21 3.67 -7.76
CA GLU A 92 -0.11 3.87 -9.21
C GLU A 92 1.33 3.70 -9.69
N LEU A 93 2.29 4.37 -9.02
CA LEU A 93 3.70 4.24 -9.37
C LEU A 93 4.21 2.81 -9.19
N GLY A 94 3.78 2.12 -8.13
CA GLY A 94 4.08 0.71 -7.91
C GLY A 94 3.59 -0.19 -9.05
N GLY A 95 2.38 0.07 -9.57
CA GLY A 95 1.85 -0.61 -10.76
C GLY A 95 2.72 -0.37 -12.01
N MET A 96 3.14 0.87 -12.26
CA MET A 96 4.02 1.21 -13.39
C MET A 96 5.39 0.51 -13.28
N VAL A 97 5.95 0.44 -12.07
CA VAL A 97 7.20 -0.31 -11.81
C VAL A 97 7.02 -1.79 -12.10
N ALA A 98 5.94 -2.40 -11.60
CA ALA A 98 5.65 -3.81 -11.84
C ALA A 98 5.46 -4.10 -13.34
N GLU A 99 4.83 -3.21 -14.08
CA GLU A 99 4.68 -3.31 -15.54
C GLU A 99 6.05 -3.23 -16.23
N SER A 100 6.91 -2.29 -15.82
CA SER A 100 8.27 -2.15 -16.38
C SER A 100 9.15 -3.37 -16.13
N TRP A 101 8.88 -4.13 -15.06
CA TRP A 101 9.54 -5.39 -14.74
C TRP A 101 8.90 -6.61 -15.42
N ASN A 102 7.95 -6.39 -16.34
CA ASN A 102 7.22 -7.43 -17.06
C ASN A 102 6.47 -8.40 -16.15
N PHE A 103 5.95 -7.95 -15.03
CA PHE A 103 5.04 -8.74 -14.22
C PHE A 103 3.72 -8.98 -14.95
N SER A 104 3.01 -10.05 -14.57
CA SER A 104 1.69 -10.34 -15.15
C SER A 104 0.69 -9.21 -14.90
N SER A 105 -0.27 -9.02 -15.81
CA SER A 105 -1.33 -8.00 -15.67
C SER A 105 -2.08 -8.11 -14.34
N LYS A 106 -2.27 -9.34 -13.82
CA LYS A 106 -2.85 -9.55 -12.48
C LYS A 106 -1.98 -8.97 -11.37
N MET A 107 -0.66 -9.20 -11.43
CA MET A 107 0.27 -8.66 -10.43
C MET A 107 0.25 -7.13 -10.45
N VAL A 108 0.32 -6.53 -11.64
CA VAL A 108 0.26 -5.09 -11.85
C VAL A 108 -1.03 -4.52 -11.24
N GLU A 109 -2.17 -5.14 -11.57
CA GLU A 109 -3.48 -4.68 -11.11
C GLU A 109 -3.62 -4.78 -9.58
N ILE A 110 -3.13 -5.87 -8.95
CA ILE A 110 -3.15 -6.01 -7.49
C ILE A 110 -2.31 -4.92 -6.83
N ILE A 111 -1.09 -4.68 -7.31
CA ILE A 111 -0.20 -3.64 -6.77
C ILE A 111 -0.84 -2.25 -6.94
N GLN A 112 -1.36 -1.95 -8.11
CA GLN A 112 -1.96 -0.65 -8.43
C GLN A 112 -3.24 -0.37 -7.63
N ASN A 113 -4.03 -1.40 -7.34
CA ASN A 113 -5.34 -1.25 -6.73
C ASN A 113 -5.43 -1.76 -5.28
N HIS A 114 -4.31 -1.99 -4.60
CA HIS A 114 -4.32 -2.56 -3.26
C HIS A 114 -5.05 -1.71 -2.20
N HIS A 115 -5.26 -0.42 -2.44
CA HIS A 115 -6.10 0.45 -1.61
C HIS A 115 -7.55 0.56 -2.08
N GLN A 116 -7.85 0.14 -3.30
CA GLN A 116 -9.18 0.23 -3.92
C GLN A 116 -9.47 -1.05 -4.72
N PRO A 117 -9.58 -2.21 -4.06
CA PRO A 117 -9.70 -3.51 -4.72
C PRO A 117 -10.91 -3.59 -5.66
N GLN A 118 -11.98 -2.85 -5.40
CA GLN A 118 -13.16 -2.73 -6.27
C GLN A 118 -12.86 -2.13 -7.65
N LYS A 119 -11.69 -1.54 -7.86
CA LYS A 119 -11.23 -1.08 -9.18
C LYS A 119 -10.54 -2.16 -10.00
N SER A 120 -10.23 -3.30 -9.38
CA SER A 120 -9.61 -4.43 -10.06
C SER A 120 -10.64 -5.14 -10.93
N SER A 121 -10.29 -5.38 -12.20
CA SER A 121 -11.19 -6.02 -13.18
C SER A 121 -10.95 -7.52 -13.34
N ILE A 122 -9.70 -7.96 -13.15
CA ILE A 122 -9.27 -9.35 -13.34
C ILE A 122 -8.71 -10.00 -12.08
N SER A 123 -8.59 -9.25 -10.99
CA SER A 123 -7.94 -9.67 -9.74
C SER A 123 -8.63 -9.11 -8.49
N GLU A 124 -9.94 -8.89 -8.53
CA GLU A 124 -10.70 -8.27 -7.43
C GLU A 124 -10.56 -9.04 -6.12
N ILE A 125 -10.65 -10.37 -6.16
CA ILE A 125 -10.52 -11.22 -4.97
C ILE A 125 -9.10 -11.15 -4.41
N GLU A 126 -8.08 -11.30 -5.26
CA GLU A 126 -6.68 -11.23 -4.86
C GLU A 126 -6.32 -9.83 -4.31
N SER A 127 -6.81 -8.77 -4.95
CA SER A 127 -6.65 -7.38 -4.49
C SER A 127 -7.35 -7.15 -3.14
N SER A 128 -8.52 -7.73 -2.94
CA SER A 128 -9.28 -7.67 -1.69
C SER A 128 -8.54 -8.35 -0.53
N ILE A 129 -7.90 -9.50 -0.80
CA ILE A 129 -7.07 -10.19 0.20
C ILE A 129 -5.86 -9.33 0.58
N VAL A 130 -5.18 -8.73 -0.40
CA VAL A 130 -4.03 -7.85 -0.13
C VAL A 130 -4.46 -6.61 0.65
N TYR A 131 -5.58 -6.00 0.30
CA TYR A 131 -6.19 -4.90 1.04
C TYR A 131 -6.51 -5.29 2.50
N LEU A 132 -7.12 -6.45 2.72
CA LEU A 132 -7.47 -6.91 4.07
C LEU A 132 -6.22 -7.19 4.91
N ALA A 133 -5.20 -7.82 4.31
CA ALA A 133 -3.92 -8.06 4.97
C ALA A 133 -3.23 -6.75 5.39
N ASP A 134 -3.27 -5.74 4.51
CA ASP A 134 -2.77 -4.40 4.77
C ASP A 134 -3.51 -3.74 5.95
N THR A 135 -4.84 -3.81 5.94
CA THR A 135 -5.69 -3.30 7.01
C THR A 135 -5.36 -3.98 8.36
N ILE A 136 -5.17 -5.30 8.37
CA ILE A 136 -4.81 -6.05 9.58
C ILE A 136 -3.45 -5.59 10.11
N CYS A 137 -2.44 -5.43 9.25
CA CYS A 137 -1.13 -4.92 9.65
C CYS A 137 -1.23 -3.54 10.31
N MET A 138 -2.03 -2.63 9.72
CA MET A 138 -2.26 -1.31 10.31
C MET A 138 -2.94 -1.40 11.68
N MET A 139 -3.96 -2.25 11.83
CA MET A 139 -4.64 -2.45 13.11
C MET A 139 -3.70 -3.03 14.19
N MET A 140 -2.70 -3.82 13.79
CA MET A 140 -1.68 -4.34 14.69
C MET A 140 -0.62 -3.30 15.09
N GLY A 141 -0.60 -2.13 14.48
CA GLY A 141 0.35 -1.07 14.77
C GLY A 141 1.78 -1.35 14.28
N VAL A 142 1.96 -2.24 13.31
CA VAL A 142 3.29 -2.62 12.81
C VAL A 142 3.67 -1.71 11.64
N GLY A 143 4.80 -1.01 11.74
CA GLY A 143 5.37 -0.23 10.65
C GLY A 143 4.45 0.89 10.15
N ILE A 144 3.63 1.45 11.02
CA ILE A 144 2.74 2.56 10.66
C ILE A 144 3.58 3.83 10.59
N GLY A 145 3.76 4.33 9.37
CA GLY A 145 4.18 5.69 9.12
C GLY A 145 2.98 6.65 9.13
N LEU A 146 3.18 7.85 8.65
CA LEU A 146 2.13 8.86 8.54
C LEU A 146 1.02 8.49 7.54
N ASP A 147 1.31 7.58 6.63
CA ASP A 147 0.37 7.02 5.66
C ASP A 147 -0.73 6.15 6.30
N GLY A 148 -0.53 5.66 7.52
CA GLY A 148 -1.58 5.03 8.34
C GLY A 148 -2.62 6.02 8.90
N LEU A 149 -2.36 7.32 8.83
CA LEU A 149 -3.33 8.34 9.20
C LEU A 149 -4.44 8.45 8.16
N ALA A 150 -5.69 8.55 8.62
CA ALA A 150 -6.88 8.73 7.77
C ALA A 150 -7.14 7.58 6.77
N TYR A 151 -6.87 6.34 7.16
CA TYR A 151 -7.22 5.16 6.36
C TYR A 151 -8.74 4.99 6.28
N ARG A 152 -9.27 4.76 5.07
CA ARG A 152 -10.69 4.46 4.87
C ARG A 152 -10.91 2.97 4.76
N PHE A 153 -11.79 2.47 5.61
CA PHE A 153 -12.16 1.06 5.60
C PHE A 153 -13.30 0.81 4.60
N HIS A 154 -13.09 -0.14 3.68
CA HIS A 154 -14.08 -0.56 2.69
C HIS A 154 -14.79 -1.82 3.18
N LYS A 155 -16.00 -1.65 3.74
CA LYS A 155 -16.80 -2.76 4.29
C LYS A 155 -17.14 -3.81 3.22
N GLU A 156 -17.34 -3.38 1.99
CA GLU A 156 -17.68 -4.22 0.84
C GLU A 156 -16.63 -5.32 0.61
N VAL A 157 -15.39 -5.08 0.98
CA VAL A 157 -14.30 -6.07 0.87
C VAL A 157 -14.50 -7.27 1.80
N ILE A 158 -15.06 -7.03 2.99
CA ILE A 158 -15.36 -8.14 3.93
C ILE A 158 -16.52 -8.99 3.41
N ASP A 159 -17.53 -8.35 2.80
CA ASP A 159 -18.70 -9.05 2.27
C ASP A 159 -18.33 -9.91 1.05
N LEU A 160 -17.24 -9.59 0.36
CA LEU A 160 -16.71 -10.36 -0.78
C LEU A 160 -15.87 -11.58 -0.35
N LEU A 161 -15.22 -11.50 0.81
CA LEU A 161 -14.32 -12.52 1.35
C LEU A 161 -14.99 -13.39 2.42
#